data_ed680989b76e4ed01990270a10ec5d9f
#
_entry.id   ed680989b76e4ed01990270a10ec5d9f
#
_cell.length_a   1.000
_cell.length_b   1.000
_cell.length_c   1.000
_cell.angle_alpha   90.00
_cell.angle_beta   90.00
_cell.angle_gamma   90.00
#
_symmetry.space_group_name_H-M   'P 1'
#
loop_
_entity.id
_entity.type
_entity.pdbx_description
1 polymer ?
#
loop_
_entity_poly.entity_id
_entity_poly.type
_entity_poly.pdbx_seq_one_letter_code
_entity_poly.pdbx_strand_id
1 'polypeptide(L)'
;MSWAPLEQRFWQSVSPCPNTGCWLWDGATWKNYGVIYGEGRHWVATHISMRLHGRQPPDDEAFACHHCDVRLCVNPEHLYWGSAATNIQDSYDRRRRVSPLLGRVGERNTNARLTEADVRDILSSPLGSPELANRYGVAHTTIRRIRTRKTWEHI
;
A
#
# COMPACT_ATOMS: atom_id res chain seq x y z
N MET A 1 -35.49 -24.23 -2.49
CA MET A 1 -35.63 -22.77 -2.67
C MET A 1 -34.54 -22.34 -3.67
N SER A 2 -34.92 -21.88 -4.87
CA SER A 2 -33.93 -21.35 -5.83
C SER A 2 -33.60 -19.91 -5.43
N TRP A 3 -32.31 -19.62 -5.32
CA TRP A 3 -31.84 -18.26 -5.07
C TRP A 3 -32.05 -17.42 -6.36
N ALA A 4 -32.40 -16.14 -6.18
CA ALA A 4 -32.44 -15.21 -7.30
C ALA A 4 -31.09 -15.17 -8.05
N PRO A 5 -31.06 -14.88 -9.34
CA PRO A 5 -29.82 -14.76 -10.13
C PRO A 5 -28.80 -13.85 -9.44
N LEU A 6 -27.52 -14.17 -9.59
CA LEU A 6 -26.42 -13.42 -8.95
C LEU A 6 -26.50 -11.93 -9.27
N GLU A 7 -26.74 -11.58 -10.53
CA GLU A 7 -26.88 -10.19 -10.99
C GLU A 7 -28.01 -9.46 -10.26
N GLN A 8 -29.20 -10.07 -10.16
CA GLN A 8 -30.33 -9.45 -9.47
C GLN A 8 -30.02 -9.19 -8.00
N ARG A 9 -29.39 -10.14 -7.30
CA ARG A 9 -28.98 -9.99 -5.90
C ARG A 9 -27.90 -8.95 -5.72
N PHE A 10 -26.99 -8.84 -6.71
CA PHE A 10 -25.95 -7.80 -6.72
C PHE A 10 -26.60 -6.41 -6.73
N TRP A 11 -27.50 -6.15 -7.67
CA TRP A 11 -28.15 -4.84 -7.78
C TRP A 11 -29.05 -4.49 -6.62
N GLN A 12 -29.68 -5.48 -5.96
CA GLN A 12 -30.45 -5.27 -4.74
C GLN A 12 -29.60 -4.83 -3.55
N SER A 13 -28.29 -5.01 -3.60
CA SER A 13 -27.33 -4.65 -2.56
C SER A 13 -26.47 -3.43 -2.92
N VAL A 14 -26.89 -2.62 -3.88
CA VAL A 14 -26.15 -1.44 -4.33
C VAL A 14 -26.97 -0.18 -4.14
N SER A 15 -26.40 0.79 -3.41
CA SER A 15 -26.99 2.11 -3.19
C SER A 15 -26.12 3.21 -3.83
N PRO A 16 -26.59 3.90 -4.89
CA PRO A 16 -25.87 5.01 -5.48
C PRO A 16 -25.76 6.20 -4.53
N CYS A 17 -24.55 6.80 -4.42
CA CYS A 17 -24.30 8.02 -3.68
C CYS A 17 -24.20 9.21 -4.65
N PRO A 18 -25.19 10.12 -4.71
CA PRO A 18 -25.23 11.19 -5.69
C PRO A 18 -24.06 12.19 -5.57
N ASN A 19 -23.59 12.43 -4.33
CA ASN A 19 -22.56 13.41 -4.05
C ASN A 19 -21.15 13.00 -4.49
N THR A 20 -20.89 11.68 -4.53
CA THR A 20 -19.55 11.15 -4.82
C THR A 20 -19.49 10.31 -6.09
N GLY A 21 -20.65 9.97 -6.65
CA GLY A 21 -20.76 9.02 -7.75
C GLY A 21 -20.45 7.57 -7.34
N CYS A 22 -20.15 7.30 -6.07
CA CYS A 22 -19.92 5.95 -5.59
C CYS A 22 -21.23 5.13 -5.59
N TRP A 23 -21.13 3.85 -5.92
CA TRP A 23 -22.18 2.86 -5.69
C TRP A 23 -21.80 2.07 -4.45
N LEU A 24 -22.48 2.32 -3.35
CA LEU A 24 -22.13 1.71 -2.07
C LEU A 24 -22.77 0.32 -1.95
N TRP A 25 -21.98 -0.63 -1.50
CA TRP A 25 -22.41 -1.98 -1.22
C TRP A 25 -23.03 -2.10 0.14
N ASP A 26 -24.31 -2.49 0.20
CA ASP A 26 -25.10 -2.66 1.43
C ASP A 26 -25.25 -4.15 1.84
N GLY A 27 -24.67 -5.07 1.07
CA GLY A 27 -24.70 -6.50 1.34
C GLY A 27 -23.66 -6.96 2.36
N ALA A 28 -23.47 -8.26 2.46
CA ALA A 28 -22.49 -8.87 3.35
C ALA A 28 -21.05 -8.35 3.07
N THR A 29 -20.24 -8.24 4.13
CA THR A 29 -18.86 -7.78 4.03
C THR A 29 -17.88 -8.76 4.68
N TRP A 30 -16.66 -8.80 4.14
CA TRP A 30 -15.52 -9.50 4.73
C TRP A 30 -14.27 -8.62 4.65
N LYS A 31 -13.58 -8.40 5.77
CA LYS A 31 -12.41 -7.50 5.86
C LYS A 31 -12.66 -6.11 5.26
N ASN A 32 -13.86 -5.57 5.47
CA ASN A 32 -14.33 -4.28 4.94
C ASN A 32 -14.47 -4.21 3.40
N TYR A 33 -14.57 -5.35 2.72
CA TYR A 33 -14.94 -5.43 1.31
C TYR A 33 -16.29 -6.11 1.16
N GLY A 34 -17.09 -5.65 0.20
CA GLY A 34 -18.35 -6.30 -0.15
C GLY A 34 -18.12 -7.72 -0.66
N VAL A 35 -18.95 -8.67 -0.20
CA VAL A 35 -18.92 -10.05 -0.69
C VAL A 35 -20.32 -10.53 -1.05
N ILE A 36 -20.39 -11.40 -2.04
CA ILE A 36 -21.63 -12.03 -2.48
C ILE A 36 -21.37 -13.50 -2.80
N TYR A 37 -22.27 -14.40 -2.39
CA TYR A 37 -22.18 -15.81 -2.72
C TYR A 37 -22.79 -16.07 -4.09
N GLY A 38 -22.10 -16.78 -4.95
CA GLY A 38 -22.61 -17.20 -6.26
C GLY A 38 -21.70 -18.24 -6.89
N GLU A 39 -22.26 -19.08 -7.75
CA GLU A 39 -21.50 -20.12 -8.47
C GLU A 39 -20.69 -21.04 -7.54
N GLY A 40 -21.27 -21.37 -6.37
CA GLY A 40 -20.64 -22.28 -5.41
C GLY A 40 -19.53 -21.66 -4.55
N ARG A 41 -19.26 -20.36 -4.65
CA ARG A 41 -18.22 -19.66 -3.86
C ARG A 41 -18.58 -18.22 -3.49
N HIS A 42 -17.80 -17.64 -2.60
CA HIS A 42 -17.86 -16.20 -2.32
C HIS A 42 -17.03 -15.41 -3.32
N TRP A 43 -17.62 -14.36 -3.83
CA TRP A 43 -16.99 -13.39 -4.71
C TRP A 43 -16.86 -12.04 -4.01
N VAL A 44 -15.82 -11.30 -4.32
CA VAL A 44 -15.74 -9.89 -3.93
C VAL A 44 -16.69 -9.08 -4.84
N ALA A 45 -17.52 -8.23 -4.24
CA ALA A 45 -18.56 -7.49 -4.97
C ALA A 45 -17.99 -6.61 -6.09
N THR A 46 -16.78 -6.03 -5.90
CA THR A 46 -16.09 -5.26 -6.94
C THR A 46 -15.75 -6.10 -8.17
N HIS A 47 -15.36 -7.38 -7.99
CA HIS A 47 -15.10 -8.29 -9.12
C HIS A 47 -16.38 -8.61 -9.91
N ILE A 48 -17.51 -8.80 -9.20
CA ILE A 48 -18.80 -9.01 -9.87
C ILE A 48 -19.22 -7.75 -10.64
N SER A 49 -19.08 -6.56 -10.02
CA SER A 49 -19.36 -5.30 -10.70
C SER A 49 -18.58 -5.16 -12.01
N MET A 50 -17.26 -5.36 -11.96
CA MET A 50 -16.39 -5.27 -13.15
C MET A 50 -16.82 -6.25 -14.24
N ARG A 51 -17.13 -7.50 -13.87
CA ARG A 51 -17.60 -8.53 -14.81
C ARG A 51 -18.94 -8.21 -15.46
N LEU A 52 -19.92 -7.73 -14.68
CA LEU A 52 -21.24 -7.32 -15.20
C LEU A 52 -21.13 -6.18 -16.22
N HIS A 53 -20.07 -5.37 -16.15
CA HIS A 53 -19.77 -4.29 -17.10
C HIS A 53 -18.75 -4.69 -18.17
N GLY A 54 -18.55 -5.99 -18.40
CA GLY A 54 -17.67 -6.51 -19.45
C GLY A 54 -16.17 -6.32 -19.20
N ARG A 55 -15.79 -5.87 -18.02
CA ARG A 55 -14.37 -5.66 -17.64
C ARG A 55 -13.81 -6.91 -16.98
N GLN A 56 -13.26 -7.81 -17.78
CA GLN A 56 -12.64 -9.04 -17.29
C GLN A 56 -11.27 -8.76 -16.68
N PRO A 57 -10.86 -9.52 -15.63
CA PRO A 57 -9.50 -9.40 -15.09
C PRO A 57 -8.47 -9.83 -16.14
N PRO A 58 -7.32 -9.15 -16.24
CA PRO A 58 -6.25 -9.51 -17.19
C PRO A 58 -5.61 -10.86 -16.85
N ASP A 59 -5.62 -11.25 -15.58
CA ASP A 59 -5.11 -12.50 -15.04
C ASP A 59 -5.84 -12.88 -13.73
N ASP A 60 -5.56 -14.08 -13.20
CA ASP A 60 -6.20 -14.59 -11.98
C ASP A 60 -5.71 -13.90 -10.69
N GLU A 61 -4.59 -13.18 -10.74
CA GLU A 61 -4.01 -12.46 -9.61
C GLU A 61 -4.38 -10.98 -9.57
N ALA A 62 -5.18 -10.51 -10.53
CA ALA A 62 -5.58 -9.12 -10.61
C ALA A 62 -6.53 -8.72 -9.48
N PHE A 63 -6.25 -7.56 -8.89
CA PHE A 63 -7.09 -6.94 -7.86
C PHE A 63 -7.97 -5.85 -8.45
N ALA A 64 -9.25 -5.81 -8.05
CA ALA A 64 -10.09 -4.64 -8.32
C ALA A 64 -9.71 -3.52 -7.35
N CYS A 65 -8.95 -2.55 -7.84
CA CYS A 65 -8.47 -1.39 -7.08
C CYS A 65 -9.43 -0.21 -7.24
N HIS A 66 -9.45 0.70 -6.25
CA HIS A 66 -10.34 1.86 -6.25
C HIS A 66 -9.59 3.15 -6.57
N HIS A 67 -10.13 3.95 -7.49
CA HIS A 67 -9.72 5.35 -7.65
C HIS A 67 -10.26 6.25 -6.54
N CYS A 68 -11.47 5.97 -6.04
CA CYS A 68 -12.18 6.76 -5.04
C CYS A 68 -11.78 6.47 -3.59
N ASP A 69 -10.94 5.47 -3.32
CA ASP A 69 -10.51 5.00 -2.00
C ASP A 69 -11.64 4.50 -1.06
N VAL A 70 -12.85 4.35 -1.57
CA VAL A 70 -14.00 3.83 -0.81
C VAL A 70 -14.10 2.32 -1.01
N ARG A 71 -13.76 1.53 0.01
CA ARG A 71 -13.69 0.06 -0.06
C ARG A 71 -15.02 -0.63 -0.39
N LEU A 72 -16.13 0.00 -0.04
CA LEU A 72 -17.47 -0.50 -0.34
C LEU A 72 -18.04 0.02 -1.66
N CYS A 73 -17.28 0.82 -2.40
CA CYS A 73 -17.70 1.28 -3.71
C CYS A 73 -17.60 0.14 -4.72
N VAL A 74 -18.70 -0.11 -5.42
CA VAL A 74 -18.76 -1.10 -6.52
C VAL A 74 -19.01 -0.44 -7.88
N ASN A 75 -18.90 0.91 -7.99
CA ASN A 75 -19.03 1.60 -9.26
C ASN A 75 -17.86 1.21 -10.20
N PRO A 76 -18.09 0.60 -11.38
CA PRO A 76 -17.04 0.16 -12.27
C PRO A 76 -16.20 1.32 -12.82
N GLU A 77 -16.74 2.55 -12.88
CA GLU A 77 -15.98 3.75 -13.27
C GLU A 77 -14.98 4.20 -12.19
N HIS A 78 -15.19 3.76 -10.95
CA HIS A 78 -14.28 4.01 -9.82
C HIS A 78 -13.31 2.86 -9.59
N LEU A 79 -13.35 1.81 -10.43
CA LEU A 79 -12.55 0.60 -10.30
C LEU A 79 -11.62 0.41 -11.49
N TYR A 80 -10.48 -0.20 -11.24
CA TYR A 80 -9.54 -0.65 -12.26
C TYR A 80 -8.86 -1.95 -11.82
N TRP A 81 -8.39 -2.73 -12.80
CA TRP A 81 -7.60 -3.92 -12.51
C TRP A 81 -6.15 -3.54 -12.27
N GLY A 82 -5.60 -3.97 -11.17
CA GLY A 82 -4.21 -3.73 -10.80
C GLY A 82 -3.54 -4.96 -10.20
N SER A 83 -2.21 -5.02 -10.29
CA SER A 83 -1.40 -6.02 -9.60
C SER A 83 -1.21 -5.67 -8.12
N ALA A 84 -0.67 -6.63 -7.33
CA ALA A 84 -0.25 -6.36 -5.96
C ALA A 84 0.77 -5.20 -5.88
N ALA A 85 1.70 -5.12 -6.84
CA ALA A 85 2.69 -4.04 -6.91
C ALA A 85 2.03 -2.68 -7.17
N THR A 86 1.12 -2.60 -8.16
CA THR A 86 0.37 -1.38 -8.49
C THR A 86 -0.46 -0.91 -7.29
N ASN A 87 -1.17 -1.82 -6.61
CA ASN A 87 -1.98 -1.48 -5.45
C ASN A 87 -1.13 -0.96 -4.27
N ILE A 88 0.07 -1.50 -4.08
CA ILE A 88 1.03 -1.01 -3.09
C ILE A 88 1.52 0.38 -3.49
N GLN A 89 1.95 0.59 -4.73
CA GLN A 89 2.42 1.88 -5.24
C GLN A 89 1.35 2.95 -5.06
N ASP A 90 0.13 2.71 -5.52
CA ASP A 90 -1.00 3.63 -5.35
C ASP A 90 -1.27 3.99 -3.89
N SER A 91 -1.04 3.05 -2.97
CA SER A 91 -1.22 3.32 -1.55
C SER A 91 -0.19 4.30 -0.99
N TYR A 92 1.03 4.34 -1.56
CA TYR A 92 2.05 5.33 -1.24
C TYR A 92 1.77 6.67 -1.92
N ASP A 93 1.47 6.66 -3.20
CA ASP A 93 1.23 7.87 -4.00
C ASP A 93 0.04 8.67 -3.44
N ARG A 94 -0.99 7.97 -2.99
CA ARG A 94 -2.16 8.58 -2.32
C ARG A 94 -1.97 8.79 -0.81
N ARG A 95 -0.74 8.65 -0.29
CA ARG A 95 -0.41 8.83 1.13
C ARG A 95 -1.25 8.01 2.12
N ARG A 96 -1.91 6.95 1.66
CA ARG A 96 -2.64 6.00 2.52
C ARG A 96 -1.71 5.13 3.35
N ARG A 97 -0.51 4.87 2.82
CA ARG A 97 0.61 4.28 3.54
C ARG A 97 1.74 5.28 3.61
N VAL A 98 2.19 5.56 4.80
CA VAL A 98 3.50 6.16 5.00
C VAL A 98 4.48 5.01 4.92
N SER A 99 5.49 5.08 4.04
CA SER A 99 6.57 4.09 4.05
C SER A 99 7.08 3.97 5.48
N PRO A 100 7.23 2.75 6.03
CA PRO A 100 7.86 2.57 7.34
C PRO A 100 9.26 3.18 7.39
N LEU A 101 9.86 3.45 6.22
CA LEU A 101 11.16 4.11 6.04
C LEU A 101 11.04 5.65 5.99
N LEU A 102 9.86 6.20 5.60
CA LEU A 102 9.59 7.64 5.66
C LEU A 102 9.42 8.07 7.12
N GLY A 103 10.45 8.71 7.67
CA GLY A 103 10.49 9.17 9.06
C GLY A 103 11.37 8.34 10.00
N ARG A 104 11.90 7.20 9.54
CA ARG A 104 12.90 6.41 10.26
C ARG A 104 14.30 6.54 9.65
N VAL A 105 14.61 7.73 9.12
CA VAL A 105 15.96 8.08 8.62
C VAL A 105 16.79 8.66 9.76
N GLY A 106 18.08 8.44 9.69
CA GLY A 106 18.99 8.96 10.67
C GLY A 106 18.78 8.35 12.06
N GLU A 107 18.90 9.15 13.11
CA GLU A 107 18.73 8.73 14.50
C GLU A 107 17.31 8.30 14.86
N ARG A 108 16.30 8.68 14.07
CA ARG A 108 14.91 8.22 14.24
C ARG A 108 14.71 6.76 13.85
N ASN A 109 15.67 6.14 13.19
CA ASN A 109 15.63 4.70 12.94
C ASN A 109 15.90 3.96 14.26
N THR A 110 14.97 3.11 14.68
CA THR A 110 15.09 2.33 15.94
C THR A 110 16.33 1.44 16.01
N ASN A 111 16.95 1.15 14.87
CA ASN A 111 18.19 0.38 14.74
C ASN A 111 19.43 1.29 14.56
N ALA A 112 19.28 2.61 14.58
CA ALA A 112 20.41 3.52 14.47
C ALA A 112 21.28 3.42 15.73
N ARG A 113 22.57 3.21 15.51
CA ARG A 113 23.59 3.22 16.57
C ARG A 113 24.32 4.56 16.66
N LEU A 114 24.12 5.42 15.68
CA LEU A 114 24.74 6.73 15.56
C LEU A 114 23.65 7.81 15.61
N THR A 115 24.00 8.93 16.22
CA THR A 115 23.20 10.16 16.17
C THR A 115 23.60 11.03 15.00
N GLU A 116 22.83 12.05 14.68
CA GLU A 116 23.19 13.05 13.68
C GLU A 116 24.49 13.80 14.03
N ALA A 117 24.70 14.03 15.34
CA ALA A 117 25.94 14.65 15.86
C ALA A 117 27.17 13.76 15.59
N ASP A 118 27.05 12.44 15.85
CA ASP A 118 28.13 11.49 15.56
C ASP A 118 28.46 11.47 14.06
N VAL A 119 27.46 11.53 13.20
CA VAL A 119 27.65 11.54 11.75
C VAL A 119 28.36 12.81 11.27
N ARG A 120 28.01 13.98 11.84
CA ARG A 120 28.71 15.24 11.52
C ARG A 120 30.18 15.18 11.95
N ASP A 121 30.46 14.62 13.15
CA ASP A 121 31.84 14.40 13.61
C ASP A 121 32.60 13.42 12.69
N ILE A 122 31.99 12.31 12.28
CA ILE A 122 32.59 11.36 11.33
C ILE A 122 32.93 12.03 9.99
N LEU A 123 32.07 12.91 9.50
CA LEU A 123 32.26 13.59 8.23
C LEU A 123 33.39 14.63 8.26
N SER A 124 33.57 15.33 9.39
CA SER A 124 34.59 16.36 9.60
C SER A 124 35.92 15.81 10.10
N SER A 125 35.92 14.59 10.67
CA SER A 125 37.11 13.99 11.29
C SER A 125 38.20 13.62 10.29
N PRO A 126 39.47 13.92 10.57
CA PRO A 126 40.60 13.48 9.75
C PRO A 126 40.98 12.00 9.97
N LEU A 127 40.44 11.35 10.99
CA LEU A 127 40.78 9.97 11.36
C LEU A 127 40.35 8.96 10.31
N GLY A 128 41.07 7.84 10.22
CA GLY A 128 40.74 6.74 9.31
C GLY A 128 39.41 6.03 9.64
N SER A 129 38.80 5.36 8.67
CA SER A 129 37.56 4.62 8.89
C SER A 129 37.67 3.51 9.95
N PRO A 130 38.79 2.78 10.10
CA PRO A 130 38.94 1.81 11.18
C PRO A 130 38.98 2.44 12.58
N GLU A 131 39.63 3.57 12.75
CA GLU A 131 39.74 4.28 14.04
C GLU A 131 38.38 4.82 14.46
N LEU A 132 37.63 5.44 13.56
CA LEU A 132 36.27 5.90 13.81
C LEU A 132 35.31 4.75 14.08
N ALA A 133 35.48 3.61 13.38
CA ALA A 133 34.69 2.42 13.62
C ALA A 133 34.84 1.93 15.06
N ASN A 134 36.07 1.89 15.58
CA ASN A 134 36.35 1.53 16.97
C ASN A 134 35.77 2.56 17.95
N ARG A 135 35.93 3.85 17.67
CA ARG A 135 35.44 4.96 18.52
C ARG A 135 33.92 4.93 18.68
N TYR A 136 33.18 4.68 17.59
CA TYR A 136 31.72 4.70 17.59
C TYR A 136 31.07 3.31 17.72
N GLY A 137 31.85 2.23 17.86
CA GLY A 137 31.33 0.88 18.01
C GLY A 137 30.54 0.37 16.81
N VAL A 138 30.91 0.79 15.59
CA VAL A 138 30.26 0.39 14.34
C VAL A 138 31.24 -0.25 13.37
N ALA A 139 30.75 -0.96 12.34
CA ALA A 139 31.62 -1.53 11.33
C ALA A 139 32.31 -0.42 10.50
N HIS A 140 33.57 -0.64 10.08
CA HIS A 140 34.31 0.31 9.23
C HIS A 140 33.58 0.58 7.89
N THR A 141 32.81 -0.39 7.40
CA THR A 141 31.96 -0.24 6.22
C THR A 141 30.84 0.77 6.43
N THR A 142 30.33 0.91 7.67
CA THR A 142 29.34 1.93 8.04
C THR A 142 29.97 3.32 7.92
N ILE A 143 31.16 3.53 8.49
CA ILE A 143 31.91 4.80 8.38
C ILE A 143 32.15 5.16 6.91
N ARG A 144 32.60 4.19 6.09
CA ARG A 144 32.80 4.39 4.67
C ARG A 144 31.53 4.80 3.93
N ARG A 145 30.37 4.16 4.23
CA ARG A 145 29.08 4.50 3.63
C ARG A 145 28.62 5.92 3.99
N ILE A 146 28.87 6.35 5.22
CA ILE A 146 28.59 7.72 5.67
C ILE A 146 29.44 8.70 4.87
N ARG A 147 30.75 8.50 4.80
CA ARG A 147 31.67 9.39 4.08
C ARG A 147 31.43 9.45 2.57
N THR A 148 30.93 8.37 1.99
CA THR A 148 30.57 8.32 0.55
C THR A 148 29.12 8.74 0.30
N ARG A 149 28.41 9.28 1.31
CA ARG A 149 27.01 9.72 1.21
C ARG A 149 26.04 8.63 0.73
N LYS A 150 26.37 7.34 0.93
CA LYS A 150 25.48 6.20 0.64
C LYS A 150 24.48 5.91 1.75
N THR A 151 24.68 6.49 2.92
CA THR A 151 23.78 6.50 4.06
C THR A 151 23.88 7.85 4.74
N TRP A 152 22.84 8.29 5.44
CA TRP A 152 22.76 9.58 6.08
C TRP A 152 22.88 10.77 5.08
N GLU A 153 22.27 10.60 3.88
CA GLU A 153 22.31 11.57 2.78
C GLU A 153 21.66 12.92 3.14
N HIS A 154 20.82 12.94 4.17
CA HIS A 154 20.09 14.11 4.65
C HIS A 154 20.92 15.01 5.59
N ILE A 155 22.13 14.62 5.96
CA ILE A 155 23.12 15.37 6.74
C ILE A 155 24.26 15.82 5.83
#